data_ab3c4f84ce76e8c6255bce45294b4d22
#
_entry.id   ab3c4f84ce76e8c6255bce45294b4d22
#
_cell.length_a   1.000
_cell.length_b   1.000
_cell.length_c   1.000
_cell.angle_alpha   90.00
_cell.angle_beta   90.00
_cell.angle_gamma   90.00
#
_symmetry.space_group_name_H-M   'P 1'
#
loop_
_entity.id
_entity.type
_entity.pdbx_description
1 polymer ?
#
loop_
_entity_poly.entity_id
_entity_poly.type
_entity_poly.pdbx_seq_one_letter_code
_entity_poly.pdbx_strand_id
1 'polypeptide(L)'
;MRKVIFGVGVALLTFMLGAIVYYLTTLKPAAQPAAFSKPAEVRYEHKLEVRPSPVPVNVSIILTSSSLDRDTTVFNHRTLKLSDKTVVVDDLDIDEDVDGQEMKIVGGDKSTQFRISERYRTSMTVMGEGPHLDLVNWLHYDSEWIPMKQLDQRRFRTLTGEQMDSEKFPATTKADLMAAVRKAAGDWTEAIELAQSCKGPTDNPCSVGVSSVYFRVEVLSGDQWITVGLVEVPIPMGC
;
A
#
# COMPACT_ATOMS: atom_id res chain seq x y z
N MET A 1 -19.59 -36.85 -54.82
CA MET A 1 -19.48 -36.59 -53.37
C MET A 1 -18.10 -36.18 -52.85
N ARG A 2 -17.00 -36.19 -53.61
CA ARG A 2 -15.64 -35.78 -53.12
C ARG A 2 -15.37 -34.28 -53.03
N LYS A 3 -16.12 -33.40 -53.72
CA LYS A 3 -15.87 -31.94 -53.73
C LYS A 3 -16.43 -31.19 -52.51
N VAL A 4 -17.39 -31.71 -51.78
CA VAL A 4 -18.00 -31.07 -50.60
C VAL A 4 -17.11 -31.21 -49.37
N ILE A 5 -16.35 -32.32 -49.25
CA ILE A 5 -15.48 -32.57 -48.08
C ILE A 5 -14.26 -31.60 -48.05
N PHE A 6 -13.77 -31.17 -49.23
CA PHE A 6 -12.61 -30.27 -49.30
C PHE A 6 -12.97 -28.84 -48.88
N GLY A 7 -14.21 -28.39 -49.13
CA GLY A 7 -14.65 -27.03 -48.75
C GLY A 7 -14.83 -26.86 -47.24
N VAL A 8 -15.31 -27.90 -46.55
CA VAL A 8 -15.51 -27.85 -45.09
C VAL A 8 -14.18 -27.85 -44.34
N GLY A 9 -13.19 -28.61 -44.81
CA GLY A 9 -11.85 -28.63 -44.20
C GLY A 9 -11.12 -27.31 -44.27
N VAL A 10 -11.19 -26.59 -45.41
CA VAL A 10 -10.54 -25.28 -45.58
C VAL A 10 -11.22 -24.19 -44.75
N ALA A 11 -12.57 -24.23 -44.64
CA ALA A 11 -13.30 -23.27 -43.81
C ALA A 11 -13.01 -23.45 -42.30
N LEU A 12 -12.86 -24.70 -41.83
CA LEU A 12 -12.48 -24.97 -40.44
C LEU A 12 -11.05 -24.52 -40.12
N LEU A 13 -10.11 -24.73 -41.05
CA LEU A 13 -8.72 -24.31 -40.86
C LEU A 13 -8.57 -22.78 -40.81
N THR A 14 -9.30 -22.04 -41.65
CA THR A 14 -9.33 -20.59 -41.63
C THR A 14 -9.97 -20.02 -40.37
N PHE A 15 -10.99 -20.68 -39.85
CA PHE A 15 -11.65 -20.27 -38.61
C PHE A 15 -10.73 -20.49 -37.39
N MET A 16 -10.03 -21.61 -37.33
CA MET A 16 -9.04 -21.89 -36.27
C MET A 16 -7.85 -20.92 -36.33
N LEU A 17 -7.30 -20.64 -37.50
CA LEU A 17 -6.24 -19.66 -37.66
C LEU A 17 -6.68 -18.25 -37.25
N GLY A 18 -7.89 -17.82 -37.62
CA GLY A 18 -8.48 -16.55 -37.21
C GLY A 18 -8.64 -16.43 -35.68
N ALA A 19 -9.12 -17.51 -35.04
CA ALA A 19 -9.28 -17.57 -33.58
C ALA A 19 -7.94 -17.53 -32.85
N ILE A 20 -6.91 -18.19 -33.37
CA ILE A 20 -5.55 -18.15 -32.78
C ILE A 20 -4.95 -16.74 -32.92
N VAL A 21 -5.07 -16.11 -34.10
CA VAL A 21 -4.57 -14.74 -34.30
C VAL A 21 -5.33 -13.75 -33.41
N TYR A 22 -6.65 -13.86 -33.29
CA TYR A 22 -7.46 -13.03 -32.41
C TYR A 22 -7.04 -13.23 -30.95
N TYR A 23 -6.85 -14.47 -30.50
CA TYR A 23 -6.40 -14.78 -29.16
C TYR A 23 -5.00 -14.21 -28.86
N LEU A 24 -4.06 -14.35 -29.78
CA LEU A 24 -2.71 -13.81 -29.64
C LEU A 24 -2.66 -12.27 -29.69
N THR A 25 -3.59 -11.62 -30.41
CA THR A 25 -3.65 -10.14 -30.46
C THR A 25 -4.44 -9.52 -29.30
N THR A 26 -5.33 -10.27 -28.66
CA THR A 26 -6.09 -9.83 -27.47
C THR A 26 -5.38 -10.13 -26.16
N LEU A 27 -4.39 -11.03 -26.15
CA LEU A 27 -3.49 -11.14 -25.00
C LEU A 27 -2.74 -9.82 -24.86
N LYS A 28 -3.16 -8.96 -23.93
CA LYS A 28 -2.30 -7.88 -23.46
C LYS A 28 -0.96 -8.52 -23.13
N PRO A 29 0.16 -8.04 -23.71
CA PRO A 29 1.47 -8.50 -23.25
C PRO A 29 1.47 -8.38 -21.72
N ALA A 30 1.73 -9.49 -21.03
CA ALA A 30 1.91 -9.47 -19.60
C ALA A 30 2.87 -8.31 -19.32
N ALA A 31 2.48 -7.38 -18.44
CA ALA A 31 3.35 -6.29 -18.05
C ALA A 31 4.70 -6.91 -17.69
N GLN A 32 5.75 -6.49 -18.38
CA GLN A 32 7.09 -7.01 -18.06
C GLN A 32 7.33 -6.69 -16.58
N PRO A 33 7.73 -7.68 -15.77
CA PRO A 33 8.03 -7.43 -14.38
C PRO A 33 9.04 -6.30 -14.30
N ALA A 34 8.81 -5.36 -13.36
CA ALA A 34 9.69 -4.21 -13.16
C ALA A 34 11.09 -4.73 -12.83
N ALA A 35 11.99 -4.64 -13.79
CA ALA A 35 13.38 -5.07 -13.62
C ALA A 35 14.13 -4.07 -12.72
N PHE A 36 15.11 -4.54 -11.97
CA PHE A 36 16.03 -3.66 -11.27
C PHE A 36 16.71 -2.71 -12.24
N SER A 37 16.57 -1.42 -12.01
CA SER A 37 17.16 -0.36 -12.80
C SER A 37 18.19 0.42 -11.95
N LYS A 38 19.01 1.22 -12.62
CA LYS A 38 19.94 2.10 -11.90
C LYS A 38 19.12 3.13 -11.11
N PRO A 39 19.37 3.31 -9.79
CA PRO A 39 18.59 4.23 -8.99
C PRO A 39 18.70 5.65 -9.55
N ALA A 40 17.57 6.33 -9.71
CA ALA A 40 17.57 7.77 -9.71
C ALA A 40 17.89 8.19 -8.26
N GLU A 41 18.75 9.18 -8.08
CA GLU A 41 19.11 9.72 -6.76
C GLU A 41 17.89 10.42 -6.18
N VAL A 42 17.01 9.66 -5.53
CA VAL A 42 15.80 10.19 -4.88
C VAL A 42 16.05 10.15 -3.39
N ARG A 43 16.35 11.31 -2.82
CA ARG A 43 16.41 11.48 -1.37
C ARG A 43 14.99 11.62 -0.84
N TYR A 44 14.46 10.54 -0.29
CA TYR A 44 13.17 10.53 0.41
C TYR A 44 13.39 10.85 1.91
N GLU A 45 13.75 12.07 2.23
CA GLU A 45 13.63 12.62 3.59
C GLU A 45 12.42 13.54 3.65
N HIS A 46 11.21 13.01 3.64
CA HIS A 46 10.05 13.77 4.09
C HIS A 46 9.88 13.58 5.60
N LYS A 47 10.54 14.45 6.37
CA LYS A 47 10.14 14.69 7.75
C LYS A 47 8.69 15.14 7.74
N LEU A 48 7.80 14.34 8.33
CA LEU A 48 6.43 14.74 8.62
C LEU A 48 6.50 15.88 9.66
N GLU A 49 6.55 17.13 9.20
CA GLU A 49 6.53 18.29 10.10
C GLU A 49 5.08 18.57 10.48
N VAL A 50 4.73 18.20 11.71
CA VAL A 50 3.52 18.71 12.36
C VAL A 50 3.84 20.08 12.94
N ARG A 51 3.18 21.11 12.46
CA ARG A 51 3.23 22.42 13.14
C ARG A 51 2.23 22.39 14.28
N PRO A 52 2.65 22.73 15.53
CA PRO A 52 1.73 22.76 16.65
C PRO A 52 0.57 23.71 16.33
N SER A 53 -0.65 23.24 16.56
CA SER A 53 -1.85 24.06 16.43
C SER A 53 -1.84 25.15 17.50
N PRO A 54 -2.02 26.43 17.17
CA PRO A 54 -2.20 27.48 18.16
C PRO A 54 -3.53 27.36 18.94
N VAL A 55 -4.44 26.49 18.51
CA VAL A 55 -5.71 26.21 19.15
C VAL A 55 -5.59 24.90 19.91
N PRO A 56 -5.76 24.86 21.24
CA PRO A 56 -5.80 23.61 22.00
C PRO A 56 -7.08 22.84 21.63
N VAL A 57 -7.01 22.02 20.59
CA VAL A 57 -8.12 21.19 20.18
C VAL A 57 -8.00 19.87 20.92
N ASN A 58 -8.89 19.63 21.90
CA ASN A 58 -9.00 18.34 22.55
C ASN A 58 -9.77 17.38 21.62
N VAL A 59 -9.05 16.81 20.65
CA VAL A 59 -9.60 15.93 19.62
C VAL A 59 -8.97 14.57 19.73
N SER A 60 -9.79 13.56 19.63
CA SER A 60 -9.39 12.17 19.45
C SER A 60 -9.99 11.64 18.15
N ILE A 61 -9.41 10.61 17.62
CA ILE A 61 -10.01 9.82 16.55
C ILE A 61 -10.28 8.41 17.04
N ILE A 62 -11.35 7.81 16.54
CA ILE A 62 -11.58 6.37 16.64
C ILE A 62 -11.24 5.82 15.27
N LEU A 63 -10.17 5.05 15.22
CA LEU A 63 -9.75 4.31 14.04
C LEU A 63 -10.38 2.93 14.11
N THR A 64 -11.07 2.53 13.06
CA THR A 64 -11.56 1.16 12.88
C THR A 64 -10.55 0.40 12.03
N SER A 65 -10.30 -0.83 12.41
CA SER A 65 -9.57 -1.83 11.63
C SER A 65 -10.39 -3.10 11.55
N SER A 66 -10.12 -3.95 10.60
CA SER A 66 -10.79 -5.24 10.45
C SER A 66 -9.79 -6.35 10.25
N SER A 67 -10.12 -7.53 10.76
CA SER A 67 -9.41 -8.77 10.51
C SER A 67 -10.39 -9.87 10.12
N LEU A 68 -9.90 -10.92 9.48
CA LEU A 68 -10.70 -12.08 9.12
C LEU A 68 -10.41 -13.21 10.11
N ASP A 69 -11.40 -13.59 10.93
CA ASP A 69 -11.34 -14.76 11.80
C ASP A 69 -12.30 -15.83 11.28
N ARG A 70 -11.77 -16.90 10.70
CA ARG A 70 -12.54 -18.07 10.20
C ARG A 70 -13.72 -17.70 9.34
N ASP A 71 -13.78 -16.96 8.42
CA ASP A 71 -14.93 -16.51 7.60
C ASP A 71 -15.78 -15.39 8.24
N THR A 72 -15.37 -14.86 9.39
CA THR A 72 -16.06 -13.76 10.05
C THR A 72 -15.18 -12.52 10.10
N THR A 73 -15.68 -11.39 9.60
CA THR A 73 -14.97 -10.12 9.75
C THR A 73 -15.13 -9.60 11.18
N VAL A 74 -14.02 -9.41 11.86
CA VAL A 74 -13.95 -8.79 13.19
C VAL A 74 -13.53 -7.35 13.05
N PHE A 75 -14.21 -6.44 13.76
CA PHE A 75 -13.86 -5.02 13.76
C PHE A 75 -13.29 -4.61 15.11
N ASN A 76 -12.12 -4.00 15.07
CA ASN A 76 -11.46 -3.41 16.24
C ASN A 76 -11.55 -1.89 16.18
N HIS A 77 -11.63 -1.25 17.35
CA HIS A 77 -11.74 0.20 17.46
C HIS A 77 -10.68 0.74 18.41
N ARG A 78 -9.81 1.61 17.90
CA ARG A 78 -8.76 2.27 18.69
C ARG A 78 -9.07 3.74 18.84
N THR A 79 -9.07 4.23 20.10
CA THR A 79 -9.24 5.65 20.40
C THR A 79 -7.88 6.30 20.56
N LEU A 80 -7.52 7.18 19.63
CA LEU A 80 -6.22 7.84 19.56
C LEU A 80 -6.38 9.32 19.89
N LYS A 81 -5.71 9.78 20.94
CA LYS A 81 -5.69 11.19 21.32
C LYS A 81 -4.67 11.92 20.46
N LEU A 82 -5.14 12.90 19.69
CA LEU A 82 -4.27 13.71 18.85
C LEU A 82 -3.42 14.67 19.70
N SER A 83 -2.21 14.90 19.24
CA SER A 83 -1.25 15.81 19.87
C SER A 83 -0.39 16.49 18.78
N ASP A 84 0.55 17.34 19.22
CA ASP A 84 1.59 17.94 18.38
C ASP A 84 2.66 16.94 17.89
N LYS A 85 2.60 15.70 18.38
CA LYS A 85 3.47 14.60 17.94
C LYS A 85 2.67 13.61 17.10
N THR A 86 3.36 12.91 16.20
CA THR A 86 2.79 11.78 15.49
C THR A 86 2.39 10.69 16.50
N VAL A 87 1.15 10.24 16.40
CA VAL A 87 0.63 9.10 17.15
C VAL A 87 0.90 7.86 16.32
N VAL A 88 1.65 6.91 16.85
CA VAL A 88 1.92 5.64 16.17
C VAL A 88 1.00 4.57 16.73
N VAL A 89 0.35 3.83 15.84
CA VAL A 89 -0.50 2.67 16.15
C VAL A 89 0.33 1.43 15.88
N ASP A 90 0.97 0.91 16.90
CA ASP A 90 1.94 -0.20 16.80
C ASP A 90 1.39 -1.55 17.29
N ASP A 91 0.07 -1.61 17.51
CA ASP A 91 -0.63 -2.76 18.06
C ASP A 91 -1.60 -3.43 17.05
N LEU A 92 -1.40 -3.22 15.73
CA LEU A 92 -2.13 -3.98 14.73
C LEU A 92 -1.63 -5.43 14.68
N ASP A 93 -2.56 -6.37 14.72
CA ASP A 93 -2.27 -7.77 14.45
C ASP A 93 -1.93 -8.00 12.96
N ILE A 94 -1.25 -9.09 12.66
CA ILE A 94 -0.72 -9.39 11.32
C ILE A 94 -1.80 -9.48 10.23
N ASP A 95 -3.02 -9.88 10.62
CA ASP A 95 -4.18 -10.00 9.71
C ASP A 95 -5.12 -8.79 9.81
N GLU A 96 -4.70 -7.74 10.50
CA GLU A 96 -5.53 -6.57 10.75
C GLU A 96 -5.21 -5.45 9.75
N ASP A 97 -6.26 -4.91 9.12
CA ASP A 97 -6.16 -3.89 8.09
C ASP A 97 -7.09 -2.70 8.40
N VAL A 98 -6.68 -1.53 7.95
CA VAL A 98 -7.47 -0.30 8.02
C VAL A 98 -8.11 0.08 6.68
N ASP A 99 -7.94 -0.75 5.66
CA ASP A 99 -8.38 -0.54 4.28
C ASP A 99 -9.91 -0.43 4.17
N GLY A 100 -10.39 0.68 3.61
CA GLY A 100 -11.82 0.94 3.42
C GLY A 100 -12.63 1.10 4.72
N GLN A 101 -11.97 1.22 5.87
CA GLN A 101 -12.60 1.30 7.18
C GLN A 101 -13.07 2.72 7.54
N GLU A 102 -13.81 2.84 8.62
CA GLU A 102 -14.30 4.12 9.10
C GLU A 102 -13.35 4.72 10.15
N MET A 103 -13.09 6.01 10.00
CA MET A 103 -12.43 6.84 10.99
C MET A 103 -13.41 7.89 11.51
N LYS A 104 -13.57 8.00 12.83
CA LYS A 104 -14.48 8.94 13.47
C LYS A 104 -13.73 9.93 14.35
N ILE A 105 -14.03 11.21 14.19
CA ILE A 105 -13.52 12.29 15.04
C ILE A 105 -14.40 12.44 16.27
N VAL A 106 -13.76 12.52 17.45
CA VAL A 106 -14.39 12.73 18.76
C VAL A 106 -13.77 13.96 19.42
N GLY A 107 -14.61 14.79 20.04
CA GLY A 107 -14.18 16.06 20.66
C GLY A 107 -14.30 17.26 19.73
N GLY A 108 -13.79 18.41 20.18
CA GLY A 108 -13.99 19.71 19.54
C GLY A 108 -15.45 20.18 19.57
N ASP A 109 -15.67 21.43 19.19
CA ASP A 109 -17.03 22.00 19.13
C ASP A 109 -17.82 21.43 17.95
N LYS A 110 -19.14 21.42 18.07
CA LYS A 110 -20.05 20.94 16.99
C LYS A 110 -19.87 21.71 15.67
N SER A 111 -19.48 22.98 15.75
CA SER A 111 -19.23 23.84 14.59
C SER A 111 -17.86 23.66 13.94
N THR A 112 -16.95 22.92 14.61
CA THR A 112 -15.59 22.69 14.09
C THR A 112 -15.66 21.85 12.82
N GLN A 113 -15.11 22.37 11.73
CA GLN A 113 -14.98 21.65 10.48
C GLN A 113 -13.64 20.89 10.45
N PHE A 114 -13.69 19.67 9.98
CA PHE A 114 -12.52 18.81 9.86
C PHE A 114 -12.36 18.35 8.42
N ARG A 115 -11.13 18.09 8.04
CA ARG A 115 -10.76 17.25 6.91
C ARG A 115 -9.68 16.27 7.33
N ILE A 116 -9.67 15.12 6.71
CA ILE A 116 -8.60 14.14 6.88
C ILE A 116 -8.06 13.81 5.49
N SER A 117 -6.74 13.75 5.40
CA SER A 117 -6.05 13.25 4.24
C SER A 117 -5.24 12.03 4.65
N GLU A 118 -5.21 11.05 3.76
CA GLU A 118 -4.47 9.81 3.89
C GLU A 118 -3.28 9.80 2.94
N ARG A 119 -2.22 9.15 3.34
CA ARG A 119 -1.03 8.90 2.55
C ARG A 119 -0.52 7.51 2.90
N TYR A 120 -0.07 6.74 1.92
CA TYR A 120 0.50 5.43 2.15
C TYR A 120 1.97 5.39 1.77
N ARG A 121 2.68 4.46 2.38
CA ARG A 121 4.08 4.12 2.11
C ARG A 121 4.15 2.69 1.62
N THR A 122 4.94 2.44 0.58
CA THR A 122 5.26 1.07 0.17
C THR A 122 6.70 0.74 0.47
N SER A 123 6.94 -0.52 0.82
CA SER A 123 8.26 -1.07 1.07
C SER A 123 8.38 -2.43 0.38
N MET A 124 9.60 -2.93 0.30
CA MET A 124 9.87 -4.25 -0.28
C MET A 124 9.94 -5.31 0.80
N THR A 125 9.42 -6.48 0.50
CA THR A 125 9.63 -7.70 1.25
C THR A 125 10.27 -8.78 0.39
N VAL A 126 10.99 -9.69 1.03
CA VAL A 126 11.52 -10.93 0.45
C VAL A 126 10.90 -12.07 1.22
N MET A 127 10.04 -12.86 0.56
CA MET A 127 9.22 -13.87 1.21
C MET A 127 9.22 -15.18 0.43
N GLY A 128 9.38 -16.30 1.15
CA GLY A 128 9.29 -17.65 0.61
C GLY A 128 8.69 -18.62 1.62
N GLU A 129 8.77 -19.92 1.34
CA GLU A 129 8.37 -20.96 2.30
C GLU A 129 9.34 -20.93 3.50
N GLY A 130 9.00 -20.21 4.55
CA GLY A 130 9.76 -20.05 5.78
C GLY A 130 10.40 -18.66 5.95
N PRO A 131 11.39 -18.24 5.14
CA PRO A 131 11.96 -16.90 5.28
C PRO A 131 10.98 -15.79 4.92
N HIS A 132 10.88 -14.79 5.80
CA HIS A 132 10.14 -13.57 5.58
C HIS A 132 10.95 -12.37 6.10
N LEU A 133 11.32 -11.46 5.23
CA LEU A 133 12.16 -10.31 5.56
C LEU A 133 11.57 -9.02 4.98
N ASP A 134 11.09 -8.16 5.86
CA ASP A 134 10.58 -6.83 5.48
C ASP A 134 11.70 -5.79 5.49
N LEU A 135 11.82 -5.04 4.42
CA LEU A 135 12.83 -4.00 4.25
C LEU A 135 12.23 -2.60 4.48
N VAL A 136 11.42 -2.45 5.53
CA VAL A 136 10.68 -1.20 5.84
C VAL A 136 11.59 -0.01 6.13
N ASN A 137 12.83 -0.25 6.59
CA ASN A 137 13.83 0.79 6.90
C ASN A 137 14.82 1.02 5.76
N TRP A 138 14.49 0.60 4.56
CA TRP A 138 15.33 0.77 3.37
C TRP A 138 14.71 1.79 2.43
N LEU A 139 14.58 1.45 1.15
CA LEU A 139 13.88 2.28 0.17
C LEU A 139 12.36 2.13 0.34
N HIS A 140 11.64 3.20 0.06
CA HIS A 140 10.19 3.21 0.08
C HIS A 140 9.65 4.24 -0.92
N TYR A 141 8.40 4.08 -1.31
CA TYR A 141 7.63 5.10 -2.00
C TYR A 141 6.61 5.69 -1.02
N ASP A 142 6.50 7.00 -1.01
CA ASP A 142 5.45 7.71 -0.29
C ASP A 142 4.48 8.35 -1.29
N SER A 143 3.19 8.09 -1.17
CA SER A 143 2.18 8.74 -2.01
C SER A 143 2.03 10.22 -1.64
N GLU A 144 1.36 10.99 -2.50
CA GLU A 144 0.83 12.29 -2.12
C GLU A 144 -0.28 12.14 -1.07
N TRP A 145 -0.62 13.25 -0.39
CA TRP A 145 -1.76 13.30 0.51
C TRP A 145 -3.07 13.26 -0.28
N ILE A 146 -3.88 12.24 -0.07
CA ILE A 146 -5.13 11.99 -0.76
C ILE A 146 -6.28 12.34 0.22
N PRO A 147 -7.20 13.24 -0.13
CA PRO A 147 -8.35 13.53 0.72
C PRO A 147 -9.20 12.28 0.95
N MET A 148 -9.49 11.97 2.21
CA MET A 148 -10.40 10.87 2.55
C MET A 148 -11.84 11.22 2.18
N LYS A 149 -12.62 10.22 1.83
CA LYS A 149 -14.05 10.38 1.60
C LYS A 149 -14.76 10.72 2.91
N GLN A 150 -15.31 11.93 2.99
CA GLN A 150 -16.14 12.35 4.10
C GLN A 150 -17.52 11.69 4.02
N LEU A 151 -17.96 11.00 5.06
CA LEU A 151 -19.26 10.35 5.18
C LEU A 151 -20.29 11.29 5.84
N ASP A 152 -19.84 12.03 6.87
CA ASP A 152 -20.55 13.13 7.51
C ASP A 152 -19.57 14.11 8.16
N GLN A 153 -20.03 15.03 9.02
CA GLN A 153 -19.17 16.04 9.65
C GLN A 153 -18.01 15.48 10.48
N ARG A 154 -18.10 14.21 10.90
CA ARG A 154 -17.16 13.58 11.85
C ARG A 154 -16.67 12.21 11.41
N ARG A 155 -17.22 11.65 10.34
CA ARG A 155 -16.86 10.32 9.86
C ARG A 155 -16.24 10.40 8.47
N PHE A 156 -15.17 9.66 8.30
CA PHE A 156 -14.37 9.58 7.08
C PHE A 156 -14.12 8.11 6.77
N ARG A 157 -13.85 7.82 5.52
CA ARG A 157 -13.50 6.47 5.07
C ARG A 157 -12.08 6.48 4.53
N THR A 158 -11.27 5.53 5.00
CA THR A 158 -9.90 5.28 4.52
C THR A 158 -9.92 4.82 3.06
N LEU A 159 -8.79 4.95 2.40
CA LEU A 159 -8.61 4.43 1.04
C LEU A 159 -8.79 2.91 1.03
N THR A 160 -9.17 2.38 -0.12
CA THR A 160 -9.18 0.94 -0.38
C THR A 160 -7.91 0.52 -1.11
N GLY A 161 -7.50 -0.75 -1.01
CA GLY A 161 -6.34 -1.28 -1.72
C GLY A 161 -6.37 -1.00 -3.22
N GLU A 162 -7.56 -0.97 -3.83
CA GLU A 162 -7.73 -0.57 -5.24
C GLU A 162 -7.38 0.90 -5.52
N GLN A 163 -7.42 1.75 -4.49
CA GLN A 163 -7.06 3.17 -4.59
C GLN A 163 -5.58 3.44 -4.29
N MET A 164 -4.90 2.45 -3.74
CA MET A 164 -3.48 2.51 -3.43
C MET A 164 -2.69 1.82 -4.55
N ASP A 165 -1.65 2.49 -5.04
CA ASP A 165 -0.72 1.88 -6.00
C ASP A 165 0.38 1.15 -5.22
N SER A 166 0.05 -0.05 -4.72
CA SER A 166 0.93 -0.85 -3.87
C SER A 166 2.17 -1.38 -4.60
N GLU A 167 2.19 -1.33 -5.94
CA GLU A 167 3.36 -1.76 -6.73
C GLU A 167 4.41 -0.65 -6.90
N LYS A 168 4.09 0.61 -6.57
CA LYS A 168 5.04 1.71 -6.69
C LYS A 168 6.18 1.56 -5.69
N PHE A 169 7.38 1.53 -6.24
CA PHE A 169 8.61 1.45 -5.48
C PHE A 169 9.76 2.13 -6.24
N PRO A 170 10.75 2.74 -5.56
CA PRO A 170 11.88 3.38 -6.22
C PRO A 170 12.70 2.39 -7.05
N ALA A 171 13.20 2.86 -8.19
CA ALA A 171 14.15 2.09 -8.99
C ALA A 171 15.39 1.74 -8.13
N THR A 172 15.80 0.48 -8.18
CA THR A 172 16.94 -0.01 -7.41
C THR A 172 17.71 -1.04 -8.21
N THR A 173 18.97 -1.32 -7.82
CA THR A 173 19.77 -2.37 -8.42
C THR A 173 19.73 -3.64 -7.58
N LYS A 174 20.05 -4.78 -8.22
CA LYS A 174 20.22 -6.05 -7.49
C LYS A 174 21.31 -5.95 -6.41
N ALA A 175 22.39 -5.21 -6.69
CA ALA A 175 23.46 -5.02 -5.72
C ALA A 175 22.99 -4.25 -4.49
N ASP A 176 22.17 -3.21 -4.66
CA ASP A 176 21.61 -2.42 -3.56
C ASP A 176 20.63 -3.27 -2.73
N LEU A 177 19.77 -4.06 -3.40
CA LEU A 177 18.89 -5.01 -2.71
C LEU A 177 19.70 -5.99 -1.87
N MET A 178 20.72 -6.62 -2.45
CA MET A 178 21.54 -7.59 -1.72
C MET A 178 22.30 -6.97 -0.56
N ALA A 179 22.71 -5.71 -0.66
CA ALA A 179 23.31 -4.97 0.45
C ALA A 179 22.30 -4.71 1.57
N ALA A 180 21.08 -4.30 1.23
CA ALA A 180 19.98 -4.07 2.18
C ALA A 180 19.58 -5.37 2.89
N VAL A 181 19.40 -6.46 2.15
CA VAL A 181 19.06 -7.77 2.70
C VAL A 181 20.13 -8.26 3.67
N ARG A 182 21.43 -8.22 3.31
CA ARG A 182 22.52 -8.61 4.21
C ARG A 182 22.54 -7.77 5.49
N LYS A 183 22.26 -6.46 5.37
CA LYS A 183 22.19 -5.57 6.53
C LYS A 183 21.01 -5.92 7.46
N ALA A 184 19.86 -6.26 6.90
CA ALA A 184 18.65 -6.56 7.66
C ALA A 184 18.61 -7.98 8.19
N ALA A 185 19.02 -8.95 7.37
CA ALA A 185 19.02 -10.36 7.70
C ALA A 185 20.18 -10.79 8.64
N GLY A 186 21.28 -10.00 8.69
CA GLY A 186 22.47 -10.42 9.43
C GLY A 186 23.00 -11.75 8.92
N ASP A 187 23.01 -12.78 9.79
CA ASP A 187 23.50 -14.11 9.47
C ASP A 187 22.40 -15.06 8.92
N TRP A 188 21.22 -14.55 8.63
CA TRP A 188 20.11 -15.36 8.11
C TRP A 188 20.32 -15.72 6.63
N THR A 189 21.02 -16.82 6.43
CA THR A 189 21.49 -17.28 5.11
C THR A 189 20.33 -17.55 4.14
N GLU A 190 19.25 -18.15 4.63
CA GLU A 190 18.09 -18.52 3.80
C GLU A 190 17.42 -17.29 3.19
N ALA A 191 17.29 -16.19 3.95
CA ALA A 191 16.75 -14.92 3.42
C ALA A 191 17.68 -14.31 2.37
N ILE A 192 19.00 -14.42 2.56
CA ILE A 192 20.00 -13.94 1.61
C ILE A 192 19.95 -14.75 0.29
N GLU A 193 19.86 -16.09 0.39
CA GLU A 193 19.75 -16.97 -0.78
C GLU A 193 18.44 -16.72 -1.52
N LEU A 194 17.34 -16.56 -0.79
CA LEU A 194 16.04 -16.25 -1.37
C LEU A 194 16.10 -14.93 -2.15
N ALA A 195 16.66 -13.88 -1.58
CA ALA A 195 16.84 -12.59 -2.24
C ALA A 195 17.70 -12.66 -3.50
N GLN A 196 18.66 -13.60 -3.57
CA GLN A 196 19.47 -13.80 -4.77
C GLN A 196 18.65 -14.27 -5.98
N SER A 197 17.51 -14.92 -5.75
CA SER A 197 16.63 -15.38 -6.83
C SER A 197 15.70 -14.30 -7.37
N CYS A 198 15.51 -13.15 -6.68
CA CYS A 198 14.70 -12.04 -7.15
C CYS A 198 15.20 -11.51 -8.50
N LYS A 199 14.32 -11.35 -9.47
CA LYS A 199 14.61 -10.78 -10.80
C LYS A 199 14.24 -9.31 -10.89
N GLY A 200 13.24 -8.89 -10.10
CA GLY A 200 12.76 -7.53 -9.99
C GLY A 200 12.12 -7.27 -8.62
N PRO A 201 11.74 -6.05 -8.29
CA PRO A 201 11.17 -5.69 -6.99
C PRO A 201 9.78 -6.31 -6.75
N THR A 202 9.03 -6.60 -7.83
CA THR A 202 7.69 -7.19 -7.77
C THR A 202 7.66 -8.64 -8.26
N ASP A 203 8.83 -9.28 -8.42
CA ASP A 203 8.97 -10.61 -9.02
C ASP A 203 9.33 -11.61 -7.93
N ASN A 204 8.40 -12.53 -7.62
CA ASN A 204 8.58 -13.54 -6.57
C ASN A 204 10.02 -14.15 -6.60
N PRO A 205 10.69 -14.24 -5.47
CA PRO A 205 10.26 -14.07 -4.07
C PRO A 205 10.28 -12.63 -3.53
N CYS A 206 10.58 -11.63 -4.35
CA CYS A 206 10.45 -10.22 -3.97
C CYS A 206 9.02 -9.71 -4.22
N SER A 207 8.52 -8.87 -3.35
CA SER A 207 7.26 -8.15 -3.54
C SER A 207 7.33 -6.74 -2.96
N VAL A 208 6.41 -5.89 -3.39
CA VAL A 208 6.22 -4.54 -2.84
C VAL A 208 4.81 -4.47 -2.30
N GLY A 209 4.68 -3.98 -1.09
CA GLY A 209 3.39 -3.85 -0.41
C GLY A 209 3.29 -2.55 0.39
N VAL A 210 2.08 -2.19 0.81
CA VAL A 210 1.86 -1.07 1.72
C VAL A 210 2.41 -1.44 3.09
N SER A 211 3.38 -0.67 3.59
CA SER A 211 4.05 -0.88 4.89
C SER A 211 3.61 0.11 5.96
N SER A 212 3.02 1.24 5.59
CA SER A 212 2.46 2.20 6.54
C SER A 212 1.39 3.04 5.87
N VAL A 213 0.38 3.42 6.66
CA VAL A 213 -0.62 4.41 6.30
C VAL A 213 -0.52 5.59 7.27
N TYR A 214 -0.64 6.80 6.74
CA TYR A 214 -0.56 8.03 7.51
C TYR A 214 -1.85 8.82 7.36
N PHE A 215 -2.36 9.35 8.47
CA PHE A 215 -3.52 10.23 8.48
C PHE A 215 -3.13 11.60 8.98
N ARG A 216 -3.45 12.64 8.21
CA ARG A 216 -3.30 14.03 8.61
C ARG A 216 -4.68 14.60 8.91
N VAL A 217 -4.90 14.96 10.16
CA VAL A 217 -6.14 15.56 10.63
C VAL A 217 -5.97 17.07 10.71
N GLU A 218 -6.87 17.80 10.09
CA GLU A 218 -6.84 19.25 10.01
C GLU A 218 -8.19 19.84 10.44
N VAL A 219 -8.14 21.04 11.03
CA VAL A 219 -9.31 21.86 11.38
C VAL A 219 -9.31 23.17 10.60
N LEU A 220 -10.48 23.65 10.25
CA LEU A 220 -10.65 24.99 9.70
C LEU A 220 -10.61 26.03 10.84
N SER A 221 -9.65 26.93 10.80
CA SER A 221 -9.49 28.05 11.72
C SER A 221 -9.46 29.37 10.93
N GLY A 222 -10.54 30.14 10.99
CA GLY A 222 -10.74 31.20 10.04
C GLY A 222 -10.84 30.65 8.62
N ASP A 223 -9.99 31.12 7.71
CA ASP A 223 -9.94 30.68 6.31
C ASP A 223 -8.78 29.68 6.03
N GLN A 224 -8.14 29.18 7.07
CA GLN A 224 -6.96 28.29 6.94
C GLN A 224 -7.19 26.93 7.55
N TRP A 225 -6.72 25.91 6.87
CA TRP A 225 -6.62 24.55 7.40
C TRP A 225 -5.35 24.38 8.22
N ILE A 226 -5.52 23.98 9.47
CA ILE A 226 -4.40 23.80 10.42
C ILE A 226 -4.31 22.33 10.80
N THR A 227 -3.16 21.73 10.63
CA THR A 227 -2.91 20.36 11.09
C THR A 227 -2.96 20.30 12.60
N VAL A 228 -3.81 19.44 13.15
CA VAL A 228 -3.99 19.23 14.58
C VAL A 228 -3.50 17.85 15.05
N GLY A 229 -3.15 16.98 14.12
CA GLY A 229 -2.55 15.70 14.44
C GLY A 229 -2.13 14.93 13.20
N LEU A 230 -1.12 14.07 13.42
CA LEU A 230 -0.68 13.03 12.50
C LEU A 230 -0.80 11.69 13.19
N VAL A 231 -1.27 10.70 12.45
CA VAL A 231 -1.29 9.30 12.89
C VAL A 231 -0.54 8.47 11.88
N GLU A 232 0.30 7.60 12.36
CA GLU A 232 1.01 6.59 11.57
C GLU A 232 0.49 5.22 12.00
N VAL A 233 0.13 4.41 11.03
CA VAL A 233 -0.32 3.03 11.20
C VAL A 233 0.63 2.16 10.39
N PRO A 234 1.66 1.57 11.02
CA PRO A 234 2.47 0.53 10.40
C PRO A 234 1.57 -0.66 10.04
N ILE A 235 1.63 -1.09 8.80
CA ILE A 235 0.88 -2.26 8.32
C ILE A 235 1.84 -3.45 8.36
N PRO A 236 1.50 -4.52 9.09
CA PRO A 236 2.29 -5.74 9.09
C PRO A 236 2.35 -6.31 7.66
N MET A 237 3.54 -6.46 7.10
CA MET A 237 3.74 -6.99 5.74
C MET A 237 3.86 -8.53 5.72
N GLY A 238 3.75 -9.18 6.88
CA GLY A 238 3.87 -10.61 7.06
C GLY A 238 2.58 -11.38 6.78
N CYS A 239 2.74 -12.68 6.56
CA CYS A 239 1.69 -13.70 6.51
C CYS A 239 1.69 -14.48 7.82
#